data_ffc0d1e193e6ff27a06e16ac72568455
#
_entry.id   ffc0d1e193e6ff27a06e16ac72568455
#
_cell.length_a   1.000
_cell.length_b   1.000
_cell.length_c   1.000
_cell.angle_alpha   90.00
_cell.angle_beta   90.00
_cell.angle_gamma   90.00
#
_symmetry.space_group_name_H-M   'P 1'
#
loop_
_entity.id
_entity.type
_entity.pdbx_description
1 polymer ?
#
loop_
_entity_poly.entity_id
_entity_poly.type
_entity_poly.pdbx_seq_one_letter_code
_entity_poly.pdbx_strand_id
1 'polypeptide(L)'
;MFGIIKDWREQRILDNSEFTADDWTRAAERIVILERLNKDELNRLFDLATLFLDDKSITGAQGFEVTDVVRQSIALQACLPILNLSLEWYAGWSSIIIYPGSYKSASTTVDEFGIVHEGSQHRSGEAWLRGPVILSWKDAKHSGERDGHNVVIHEFVHKLDMLNGRANGFPPLQPDMDPARWTEVMSRDFEDFQTHRKSGLDRYGATNPAEFFAVLSEVFFETPQKLVDAYPDIYDIMVKFFRQTPLEQAS
;
A
#
# COMPACT_ATOMS: atom_id res chain seq x y z
N MET A 1 -1.74 5.13 31.01
CA MET A 1 -0.30 4.90 31.25
C MET A 1 0.41 4.38 29.98
N PHE A 2 -0.14 3.39 29.26
CA PHE A 2 0.47 2.88 28.01
C PHE A 2 0.57 3.92 26.89
N GLY A 3 -0.44 4.78 26.71
CA GLY A 3 -0.43 5.83 25.68
C GLY A 3 0.70 6.84 25.87
N ILE A 4 0.92 7.33 27.09
CA ILE A 4 1.96 8.34 27.39
C ILE A 4 3.38 7.80 27.11
N ILE A 5 3.63 6.50 27.36
CA ILE A 5 4.94 5.88 27.09
C ILE A 5 5.14 5.69 25.58
N LYS A 6 4.08 5.38 24.83
CA LYS A 6 4.10 5.27 23.37
C LYS A 6 4.42 6.63 22.76
N ASP A 7 3.68 7.66 23.14
CA ASP A 7 3.86 9.03 22.64
C ASP A 7 5.29 9.54 22.91
N TRP A 8 5.85 9.25 24.09
CA TRP A 8 7.24 9.63 24.43
C TRP A 8 8.27 8.89 23.59
N ARG A 9 8.04 7.59 23.28
CA ARG A 9 8.93 6.80 22.41
C ARG A 9 8.90 7.32 20.98
N GLU A 10 7.71 7.55 20.44
CA GLU A 10 7.51 8.09 19.09
C GLU A 10 8.19 9.46 18.97
N GLN A 11 7.98 10.36 19.93
CA GLN A 11 8.62 11.67 19.93
C GLN A 11 10.14 11.56 19.95
N ARG A 12 10.71 10.64 20.74
CA ARG A 12 12.16 10.42 20.77
C ARG A 12 12.72 9.92 19.45
N ILE A 13 11.97 9.09 18.72
CA ILE A 13 12.36 8.64 17.36
C ILE A 13 12.36 9.81 16.41
N LEU A 14 11.31 10.62 16.42
CA LEU A 14 11.18 11.82 15.58
C LEU A 14 12.30 12.82 15.86
N ASP A 15 12.59 13.12 17.12
CA ASP A 15 13.65 14.05 17.53
C ASP A 15 15.07 13.59 17.13
N ASN A 16 15.28 12.26 16.97
CA ASN A 16 16.55 11.68 16.57
C ASN A 16 16.55 11.12 15.14
N SER A 17 15.60 11.55 14.31
CA SER A 17 15.52 11.11 12.91
C SER A 17 16.82 11.40 12.15
N GLU A 18 17.26 10.44 11.34
CA GLU A 18 18.39 10.62 10.42
C GLU A 18 18.05 11.56 9.24
N PHE A 19 16.75 11.75 8.94
CA PHE A 19 16.27 12.63 7.87
C PHE A 19 15.67 13.93 8.44
N THR A 20 16.06 15.03 7.85
CA THR A 20 15.51 16.36 8.17
C THR A 20 14.17 16.59 7.44
N ALA A 21 13.42 17.60 7.85
CA ALA A 21 12.20 18.03 7.14
C ALA A 21 12.48 18.40 5.67
N ASP A 22 13.65 18.98 5.39
CA ASP A 22 14.07 19.30 4.02
C ASP A 22 14.37 18.03 3.18
N ASP A 23 14.90 16.98 3.80
CA ASP A 23 15.12 15.69 3.12
C ASP A 23 13.80 15.04 2.73
N TRP A 24 12.81 15.06 3.64
CA TRP A 24 11.47 14.57 3.39
C TRP A 24 10.75 15.38 2.32
N THR A 25 10.86 16.70 2.36
CA THR A 25 10.26 17.60 1.35
C THR A 25 10.82 17.28 -0.05
N ARG A 26 12.16 17.18 -0.18
CA ARG A 26 12.78 16.79 -1.46
C ARG A 26 12.39 15.40 -1.94
N ALA A 27 12.17 14.47 -1.02
CA ALA A 27 11.69 13.13 -1.38
C ALA A 27 10.23 13.15 -1.86
N ALA A 28 9.36 13.91 -1.18
CA ALA A 28 7.95 14.05 -1.53
C ALA A 28 7.74 14.72 -2.91
N GLU A 29 8.55 15.73 -3.24
CA GLU A 29 8.51 16.43 -4.55
C GLU A 29 8.75 15.50 -5.76
N ARG A 30 9.30 14.31 -5.54
CA ARG A 30 9.53 13.29 -6.59
C ARG A 30 8.35 12.35 -6.78
N ILE A 31 7.33 12.44 -5.94
CA ILE A 31 6.17 11.54 -5.90
C ILE A 31 4.91 12.34 -6.18
N VAL A 32 4.51 12.38 -7.45
CA VAL A 32 3.47 13.30 -7.97
C VAL A 32 2.14 13.17 -7.22
N ILE A 33 1.76 11.97 -6.78
CA ILE A 33 0.51 11.76 -6.04
C ILE A 33 0.48 12.50 -4.68
N LEU A 34 1.63 12.89 -4.13
CA LEU A 34 1.70 13.61 -2.85
C LEU A 34 1.43 15.11 -3.00
N GLU A 35 1.45 15.67 -4.20
CA GLU A 35 1.17 17.09 -4.46
C GLU A 35 -0.23 17.52 -3.99
N ARG A 36 -1.17 16.59 -3.87
CA ARG A 36 -2.52 16.86 -3.38
C ARG A 36 -2.61 17.05 -1.86
N LEU A 37 -1.59 16.62 -1.13
CA LEU A 37 -1.58 16.73 0.32
C LEU A 37 -1.28 18.15 0.75
N ASN A 38 -2.05 18.65 1.71
CA ASN A 38 -1.75 19.94 2.34
C ASN A 38 -0.53 19.81 3.28
N LYS A 39 -0.05 20.92 3.80
CA LYS A 39 1.14 20.97 4.65
C LYS A 39 1.03 20.12 5.92
N ASP A 40 -0.14 20.10 6.54
CA ASP A 40 -0.34 19.32 7.78
C ASP A 40 -0.38 17.82 7.50
N GLU A 41 -0.95 17.42 6.36
CA GLU A 41 -0.93 16.04 5.87
C GLU A 41 0.48 15.59 5.50
N LEU A 42 1.25 16.43 4.83
CA LEU A 42 2.65 16.14 4.52
C LEU A 42 3.48 15.97 5.80
N ASN A 43 3.33 16.86 6.78
CA ASN A 43 4.03 16.73 8.06
C ASN A 43 3.67 15.41 8.76
N ARG A 44 2.38 15.05 8.82
CA ARG A 44 1.96 13.74 9.38
C ARG A 44 2.54 12.57 8.61
N LEU A 45 2.62 12.66 7.27
CA LEU A 45 3.21 11.63 6.43
C LEU A 45 4.71 11.47 6.71
N PHE A 46 5.44 12.57 6.91
CA PHE A 46 6.87 12.55 7.25
C PHE A 46 7.12 11.92 8.61
N ASP A 47 6.30 12.25 9.61
CA ASP A 47 6.37 11.63 10.94
C ASP A 47 6.09 10.11 10.84
N LEU A 48 5.03 9.70 10.15
CA LEU A 48 4.72 8.28 9.93
C LEU A 48 5.84 7.56 9.19
N ALA A 49 6.41 8.17 8.14
CA ALA A 49 7.49 7.59 7.36
C ALA A 49 8.78 7.44 8.19
N THR A 50 9.05 8.41 9.09
CA THR A 50 10.16 8.33 10.05
C THR A 50 9.96 7.16 11.02
N LEU A 51 8.80 7.06 11.64
CA LEU A 51 8.45 5.96 12.55
C LEU A 51 8.44 4.60 11.83
N PHE A 52 8.01 4.57 10.58
CA PHE A 52 8.03 3.39 9.73
C PHE A 52 9.46 2.90 9.48
N LEU A 53 10.40 3.80 9.19
CA LEU A 53 11.81 3.43 8.97
C LEU A 53 12.54 2.99 10.25
N ASP A 54 12.08 3.42 11.44
CA ASP A 54 12.55 2.90 12.73
C ASP A 54 12.03 1.47 12.99
N ASP A 55 10.76 1.19 12.60
CA ASP A 55 10.11 -0.10 12.84
C ASP A 55 10.42 -1.16 11.76
N LYS A 56 10.71 -0.76 10.52
CA LYS A 56 10.91 -1.64 9.37
C LYS A 56 12.32 -1.59 8.81
N SER A 57 12.92 -2.77 8.60
CA SER A 57 14.20 -2.88 7.89
C SER A 57 13.99 -2.96 6.38
N ILE A 58 14.70 -2.16 5.61
CA ILE A 58 14.73 -2.23 4.15
C ILE A 58 16.11 -2.73 3.71
N THR A 59 16.14 -3.86 3.01
CA THR A 59 17.38 -4.51 2.57
C THR A 59 17.36 -4.78 1.07
N GLY A 60 18.53 -4.69 0.43
CA GLY A 60 18.68 -5.03 -0.98
C GLY A 60 19.01 -6.50 -1.19
N ALA A 61 18.42 -7.10 -2.22
CA ALA A 61 18.76 -8.43 -2.71
C ALA A 61 19.57 -8.35 -4.00
N GLN A 62 20.30 -9.41 -4.33
CA GLN A 62 21.09 -9.50 -5.57
C GLN A 62 22.05 -8.32 -5.79
N GLY A 63 22.64 -7.80 -4.72
CA GLY A 63 23.59 -6.69 -4.79
C GLY A 63 22.96 -5.32 -5.00
N PHE A 64 21.63 -5.19 -4.88
CA PHE A 64 20.97 -3.89 -4.93
C PHE A 64 21.33 -3.05 -3.72
N GLU A 65 21.82 -1.84 -3.94
CA GLU A 65 22.14 -0.87 -2.90
C GLU A 65 20.91 -0.06 -2.53
N VAL A 66 20.51 -0.14 -1.26
CA VAL A 66 19.39 0.63 -0.72
C VAL A 66 19.91 1.99 -0.27
N THR A 67 19.70 3.01 -1.10
CA THR A 67 20.06 4.40 -0.80
C THR A 67 18.96 5.09 0.00
N ASP A 68 19.27 6.27 0.57
CA ASP A 68 18.28 7.09 1.28
C ASP A 68 17.09 7.48 0.39
N VAL A 69 17.32 7.72 -0.90
CA VAL A 69 16.27 7.99 -1.88
C VAL A 69 15.29 6.80 -1.98
N VAL A 70 15.82 5.58 -1.99
CA VAL A 70 15.01 4.35 -2.02
C VAL A 70 14.20 4.22 -0.74
N ARG A 71 14.84 4.42 0.42
CA ARG A 71 14.21 4.32 1.74
C ARG A 71 13.08 5.32 1.88
N GLN A 72 13.34 6.59 1.56
CA GLN A 72 12.35 7.66 1.64
C GLN A 72 11.19 7.44 0.67
N SER A 73 11.46 7.09 -0.58
CA SER A 73 10.41 6.86 -1.59
C SER A 73 9.46 5.74 -1.17
N ILE A 74 10.01 4.62 -0.67
CA ILE A 74 9.17 3.49 -0.21
C ILE A 74 8.39 3.87 1.04
N ALA A 75 9.02 4.52 2.02
CA ALA A 75 8.37 4.89 3.28
C ALA A 75 7.19 5.85 3.05
N LEU A 76 7.36 6.88 2.22
CA LEU A 76 6.30 7.84 1.90
C LEU A 76 5.09 7.16 1.25
N GLN A 77 5.33 6.30 0.26
CA GLN A 77 4.26 5.63 -0.46
C GLN A 77 3.60 4.52 0.39
N ALA A 78 4.37 3.79 1.17
CA ALA A 78 3.87 2.79 2.11
C ALA A 78 3.00 3.41 3.22
N CYS A 79 3.36 4.61 3.69
CA CYS A 79 2.62 5.30 4.74
C CYS A 79 1.40 6.08 4.24
N LEU A 80 1.30 6.36 2.93
CA LEU A 80 0.16 7.08 2.37
C LEU A 80 -1.19 6.39 2.66
N PRO A 81 -1.36 5.06 2.49
CA PRO A 81 -2.61 4.38 2.82
C PRO A 81 -3.01 4.49 4.29
N ILE A 82 -2.05 4.66 5.20
CA ILE A 82 -2.30 4.75 6.64
C ILE A 82 -2.19 6.17 7.20
N LEU A 83 -2.13 7.20 6.34
CA LEU A 83 -1.93 8.60 6.73
C LEU A 83 -2.87 9.08 7.83
N ASN A 84 -4.13 8.71 7.77
CA ASN A 84 -5.17 9.05 8.75
C ASN A 84 -5.58 7.86 9.63
N LEU A 85 -4.74 6.82 9.67
CA LEU A 85 -4.88 5.65 10.54
C LEU A 85 -3.77 5.66 11.61
N SER A 86 -2.97 4.60 11.72
CA SER A 86 -1.78 4.57 12.56
C SER A 86 -0.79 3.53 12.06
N LEU A 87 0.47 3.60 12.51
CA LEU A 87 1.48 2.60 12.17
C LEU A 87 1.13 1.19 12.68
N GLU A 88 0.21 1.07 13.64
CA GLU A 88 -0.29 -0.21 14.15
C GLU A 88 -0.94 -1.06 13.05
N TRP A 89 -1.45 -0.45 11.98
CA TRP A 89 -1.95 -1.15 10.80
C TRP A 89 -0.85 -1.92 10.05
N TYR A 90 0.41 -1.68 10.36
CA TYR A 90 1.56 -2.45 9.85
C TYR A 90 2.25 -3.27 10.93
N ALA A 91 1.56 -3.59 12.03
CA ALA A 91 2.12 -4.45 13.07
C ALA A 91 2.30 -5.91 12.63
N GLY A 92 3.21 -6.63 13.29
CA GLY A 92 3.37 -8.08 13.12
C GLY A 92 4.34 -8.52 12.03
N TRP A 93 5.02 -7.60 11.34
CA TRP A 93 6.09 -7.88 10.38
C TRP A 93 7.08 -6.71 10.38
N SER A 94 8.32 -6.92 9.87
CA SER A 94 9.38 -5.90 10.01
C SER A 94 10.33 -5.77 8.82
N SER A 95 10.17 -6.56 7.75
CA SER A 95 11.18 -6.64 6.69
C SER A 95 10.64 -6.30 5.31
N ILE A 96 11.41 -5.52 4.56
CA ILE A 96 11.18 -5.18 3.16
C ILE A 96 12.45 -5.56 2.40
N ILE A 97 12.29 -6.30 1.29
CA ILE A 97 13.40 -6.75 0.47
C ILE A 97 13.25 -6.15 -0.93
N ILE A 98 14.28 -5.44 -1.39
CA ILE A 98 14.27 -4.76 -2.68
C ILE A 98 15.15 -5.50 -3.66
N TYR A 99 14.57 -5.94 -4.77
CA TYR A 99 15.27 -6.49 -5.91
C TYR A 99 15.54 -5.39 -6.97
N PRO A 100 16.63 -5.46 -7.73
CA PRO A 100 16.91 -4.46 -8.78
C PRO A 100 15.86 -4.47 -9.91
N GLY A 101 15.24 -5.61 -10.18
CA GLY A 101 14.20 -5.82 -11.19
C GLY A 101 13.23 -6.92 -10.80
N SER A 102 12.35 -7.31 -11.73
CA SER A 102 11.38 -8.40 -11.49
C SER A 102 12.11 -9.66 -11.03
N TYR A 103 11.58 -10.29 -10.01
CA TYR A 103 12.16 -11.49 -9.40
C TYR A 103 11.28 -12.72 -9.67
N LYS A 104 11.89 -13.90 -9.59
CA LYS A 104 11.14 -15.15 -9.66
C LYS A 104 10.70 -15.54 -8.25
N SER A 105 9.41 -15.48 -8.00
CA SER A 105 8.83 -16.10 -6.80
C SER A 105 8.57 -17.58 -7.07
N ALA A 106 8.98 -18.43 -6.15
CA ALA A 106 8.55 -19.84 -6.16
C ALA A 106 7.09 -19.86 -5.67
N SER A 107 6.15 -19.90 -6.60
CA SER A 107 4.74 -20.09 -6.24
C SER A 107 4.47 -21.58 -6.05
N THR A 108 4.21 -21.98 -4.82
CA THR A 108 3.67 -23.28 -4.52
C THR A 108 2.15 -23.14 -4.44
N THR A 109 1.44 -23.52 -5.49
CA THR A 109 -0.02 -23.62 -5.45
C THR A 109 -0.42 -25.06 -5.22
N VAL A 110 -1.32 -25.29 -4.27
CA VAL A 110 -1.94 -26.61 -4.05
C VAL A 110 -3.32 -26.53 -4.71
N ASP A 111 -3.57 -27.39 -5.68
CA ASP A 111 -4.88 -27.47 -6.33
C ASP A 111 -5.94 -28.15 -5.44
N GLU A 112 -7.17 -28.19 -5.91
CA GLU A 112 -8.31 -28.79 -5.19
C GLU A 112 -8.15 -30.31 -4.94
N PHE A 113 -7.19 -30.95 -5.61
CA PHE A 113 -6.83 -32.36 -5.44
C PHE A 113 -5.61 -32.55 -4.52
N GLY A 114 -5.07 -31.48 -3.93
CA GLY A 114 -3.91 -31.55 -3.05
C GLY A 114 -2.57 -31.70 -3.78
N ILE A 115 -2.53 -31.52 -5.11
CA ILE A 115 -1.30 -31.58 -5.90
C ILE A 115 -0.56 -30.25 -5.79
N VAL A 116 0.71 -30.34 -5.40
CA VAL A 116 1.61 -29.19 -5.28
C VAL A 116 2.15 -28.83 -6.66
N HIS A 117 1.77 -27.67 -7.18
CA HIS A 117 2.35 -27.11 -8.40
C HIS A 117 3.44 -26.13 -8.03
N GLU A 118 4.70 -26.46 -8.34
CA GLU A 118 5.81 -25.53 -8.25
C GLU A 118 5.91 -24.73 -9.56
N GLY A 119 5.55 -23.46 -9.50
CA GLY A 119 5.68 -22.53 -10.61
C GLY A 119 6.62 -21.38 -10.25
N SER A 120 7.36 -20.85 -11.22
CA SER A 120 8.07 -19.58 -11.07
C SER A 120 7.31 -18.51 -11.82
N GLN A 121 6.76 -17.52 -11.10
CA GLN A 121 6.17 -16.32 -11.71
C GLN A 121 7.12 -15.14 -11.57
N HIS A 122 7.25 -14.33 -12.63
CA HIS A 122 7.91 -13.04 -12.54
C HIS A 122 6.95 -12.06 -11.86
N ARG A 123 7.36 -11.49 -10.73
CA ARG A 123 6.56 -10.56 -9.94
C ARG A 123 7.28 -9.22 -9.76
N SER A 124 6.49 -8.16 -9.72
CA SER A 124 6.92 -6.80 -9.39
C SER A 124 6.86 -6.52 -7.90
N GLY A 125 6.02 -7.26 -7.16
CA GLY A 125 5.86 -7.21 -5.71
C GLY A 125 5.30 -8.51 -5.14
N GLU A 126 5.43 -8.70 -3.84
CA GLU A 126 4.84 -9.78 -3.06
C GLU A 126 4.82 -9.45 -1.58
N ALA A 127 3.66 -9.64 -0.94
CA ALA A 127 3.49 -9.50 0.51
C ALA A 127 3.06 -10.84 1.13
N TRP A 128 3.70 -11.22 2.23
CA TRP A 128 3.40 -12.44 2.97
C TRP A 128 2.83 -12.12 4.34
N LEU A 129 1.89 -12.90 4.85
CA LEU A 129 1.15 -12.62 6.08
C LEU A 129 2.05 -12.16 7.26
N ARG A 130 3.12 -12.90 7.55
CA ARG A 130 4.13 -12.56 8.57
C ARG A 130 5.54 -12.43 8.00
N GLY A 131 5.68 -12.52 6.69
CA GLY A 131 6.94 -12.44 5.99
C GLY A 131 7.24 -11.03 5.47
N PRO A 132 8.33 -10.88 4.72
CA PRO A 132 8.72 -9.61 4.14
C PRO A 132 7.71 -9.12 3.09
N VAL A 133 7.72 -7.82 2.86
CA VAL A 133 7.28 -7.23 1.59
C VAL A 133 8.46 -7.31 0.63
N ILE A 134 8.24 -7.80 -0.58
CA ILE A 134 9.28 -7.87 -1.61
C ILE A 134 8.88 -6.94 -2.75
N LEU A 135 9.80 -6.09 -3.20
CA LEU A 135 9.55 -5.11 -4.26
C LEU A 135 10.63 -5.17 -5.33
N SER A 136 10.24 -4.99 -6.59
CA SER A 136 11.12 -4.68 -7.69
C SER A 136 11.37 -3.16 -7.72
N TRP A 137 12.64 -2.73 -7.59
CA TRP A 137 12.95 -1.30 -7.69
C TRP A 137 12.67 -0.74 -9.09
N LYS A 138 12.85 -1.57 -10.13
CA LYS A 138 12.52 -1.18 -11.50
C LYS A 138 11.09 -0.67 -11.61
N ASP A 139 10.14 -1.30 -10.88
CA ASP A 139 8.73 -0.94 -10.91
C ASP A 139 8.40 0.09 -9.81
N ALA A 140 8.90 -0.10 -8.59
CA ALA A 140 8.67 0.79 -7.46
C ALA A 140 9.15 2.23 -7.67
N LYS A 141 10.21 2.46 -8.43
CA LYS A 141 10.73 3.80 -8.72
C LYS A 141 9.80 4.66 -9.59
N HIS A 142 8.84 4.05 -10.29
CA HIS A 142 7.83 4.71 -11.11
C HIS A 142 6.47 4.81 -10.40
N SER A 143 6.34 4.24 -9.23
CA SER A 143 5.14 4.39 -8.41
C SER A 143 4.97 5.86 -7.99
N GLY A 144 3.73 6.36 -8.01
CA GLY A 144 3.41 7.72 -7.64
C GLY A 144 3.39 8.73 -8.80
N GLU A 145 3.41 8.27 -10.07
CA GLU A 145 3.43 9.09 -11.29
C GLU A 145 2.03 9.47 -11.81
N ARG A 146 0.94 9.15 -11.09
CA ARG A 146 -0.48 9.35 -11.49
C ARG A 146 -0.87 8.60 -12.75
N ASP A 147 -0.32 7.44 -12.99
CA ASP A 147 -0.67 6.59 -14.14
C ASP A 147 -1.72 5.52 -13.83
N GLY A 148 -1.95 5.22 -12.57
CA GLY A 148 -2.88 4.23 -12.05
C GLY A 148 -2.19 2.95 -11.56
N HIS A 149 -0.86 2.91 -11.56
CA HIS A 149 -0.05 1.78 -11.11
C HIS A 149 0.89 2.19 -9.98
N ASN A 150 0.84 1.48 -8.87
CA ASN A 150 1.71 1.73 -7.73
C ASN A 150 1.99 0.45 -6.97
N VAL A 151 3.06 -0.24 -7.34
CA VAL A 151 3.43 -1.51 -6.72
C VAL A 151 3.71 -1.39 -5.22
N VAL A 152 4.16 -0.22 -4.74
CA VAL A 152 4.38 0.00 -3.32
C VAL A 152 3.02 -0.01 -2.60
N ILE A 153 2.06 0.82 -3.04
CA ILE A 153 0.72 0.84 -2.44
C ILE A 153 0.07 -0.55 -2.54
N HIS A 154 0.18 -1.23 -3.68
CA HIS A 154 -0.35 -2.57 -3.90
C HIS A 154 0.06 -3.56 -2.79
N GLU A 155 1.37 -3.71 -2.59
CA GLU A 155 1.90 -4.66 -1.62
C GLU A 155 1.59 -4.26 -0.17
N PHE A 156 1.57 -2.97 0.12
CA PHE A 156 1.24 -2.49 1.46
C PHE A 156 -0.26 -2.58 1.77
N VAL A 157 -1.12 -2.48 0.77
CA VAL A 157 -2.57 -2.76 0.93
C VAL A 157 -2.83 -4.24 1.20
N HIS A 158 -2.07 -5.16 0.59
CA HIS A 158 -2.11 -6.56 0.99
C HIS A 158 -1.76 -6.76 2.47
N LYS A 159 -0.80 -5.97 3.02
CA LYS A 159 -0.52 -6.02 4.47
C LYS A 159 -1.71 -5.60 5.32
N LEU A 160 -2.48 -4.60 4.88
CA LEU A 160 -3.71 -4.20 5.55
C LEU A 160 -4.79 -5.30 5.46
N ASP A 161 -4.96 -5.89 4.28
CA ASP A 161 -5.91 -6.97 4.04
C ASP A 161 -5.58 -8.23 4.88
N MET A 162 -4.30 -8.48 5.15
CA MET A 162 -3.82 -9.62 5.92
C MET A 162 -3.95 -9.48 7.44
N LEU A 163 -4.36 -8.33 7.97
CA LEU A 163 -4.42 -8.13 9.43
C LEU A 163 -5.41 -9.06 10.15
N ASN A 164 -6.41 -9.59 9.46
CA ASN A 164 -7.39 -10.54 9.99
C ASN A 164 -7.21 -11.98 9.45
N GLY A 165 -6.12 -12.26 8.70
CA GLY A 165 -5.86 -13.57 8.15
C GLY A 165 -5.18 -13.54 6.79
N ARG A 166 -5.65 -14.36 5.84
CA ARG A 166 -5.16 -14.31 4.45
C ARG A 166 -5.78 -13.13 3.73
N ALA A 167 -5.02 -12.53 2.80
CA ALA A 167 -5.57 -11.52 1.92
C ALA A 167 -6.77 -12.08 1.12
N ASN A 168 -7.90 -11.40 1.21
CA ASN A 168 -9.17 -11.82 0.62
C ASN A 168 -10.06 -10.65 0.15
N GLY A 169 -9.53 -9.42 0.16
CA GLY A 169 -10.26 -8.19 -0.19
C GLY A 169 -11.19 -7.70 0.93
N PHE A 170 -11.04 -8.25 2.14
CA PHE A 170 -11.83 -7.87 3.31
C PHE A 170 -10.92 -7.55 4.50
N PRO A 171 -10.25 -6.39 4.51
CA PRO A 171 -9.43 -5.96 5.63
C PRO A 171 -10.27 -5.73 6.89
N PRO A 172 -9.67 -5.62 8.09
CA PRO A 172 -10.39 -5.11 9.25
C PRO A 172 -10.96 -3.73 8.96
N LEU A 173 -12.27 -3.59 9.00
CA LEU A 173 -12.94 -2.33 8.69
C LEU A 173 -12.84 -1.33 9.85
N GLN A 174 -12.99 -0.04 9.54
CA GLN A 174 -13.12 0.99 10.55
C GLN A 174 -14.39 0.75 11.39
N PRO A 175 -14.41 1.13 12.69
CA PRO A 175 -15.55 0.84 13.59
C PRO A 175 -16.91 1.42 13.15
N ASP A 176 -16.88 2.44 12.31
CA ASP A 176 -18.06 3.13 11.76
C ASP A 176 -18.47 2.63 10.37
N MET A 177 -17.81 1.59 9.85
CA MET A 177 -18.14 0.97 8.57
C MET A 177 -19.04 -0.25 8.75
N ASP A 178 -19.98 -0.44 7.81
CA ASP A 178 -20.86 -1.61 7.76
C ASP A 178 -20.21 -2.75 6.96
N PRO A 179 -19.88 -3.90 7.59
CA PRO A 179 -19.31 -5.06 6.90
C PRO A 179 -20.21 -5.62 5.80
N ALA A 180 -21.54 -5.54 5.96
CA ALA A 180 -22.49 -6.02 4.95
C ALA A 180 -22.41 -5.14 3.68
N ARG A 181 -22.34 -3.82 3.85
CA ARG A 181 -22.17 -2.89 2.73
C ARG A 181 -20.84 -3.08 2.01
N TRP A 182 -19.73 -3.28 2.75
CA TRP A 182 -18.44 -3.60 2.16
C TRP A 182 -18.53 -4.85 1.28
N THR A 183 -19.05 -5.94 1.84
CA THR A 183 -19.18 -7.22 1.13
C THR A 183 -20.05 -7.08 -0.11
N GLU A 184 -21.21 -6.43 -0.01
CA GLU A 184 -22.14 -6.21 -1.12
C GLU A 184 -21.44 -5.48 -2.28
N VAL A 185 -20.82 -4.33 -1.99
CA VAL A 185 -20.17 -3.49 -3.00
C VAL A 185 -18.99 -4.22 -3.64
N MET A 186 -18.07 -4.74 -2.83
CA MET A 186 -16.88 -5.41 -3.33
C MET A 186 -17.21 -6.66 -4.15
N SER A 187 -18.17 -7.47 -3.73
CA SER A 187 -18.55 -8.70 -4.46
C SER A 187 -19.24 -8.38 -5.79
N ARG A 188 -20.22 -7.47 -5.78
CA ARG A 188 -20.96 -7.04 -6.98
C ARG A 188 -20.00 -6.49 -8.04
N ASP A 189 -19.11 -5.59 -7.64
CA ASP A 189 -18.25 -4.88 -8.57
C ASP A 189 -17.06 -5.74 -9.00
N PHE A 190 -16.63 -6.72 -8.18
CA PHE A 190 -15.66 -7.75 -8.59
C PHE A 190 -16.23 -8.65 -9.70
N GLU A 191 -17.49 -9.14 -9.56
CA GLU A 191 -18.16 -9.93 -10.60
C GLU A 191 -18.32 -9.13 -11.90
N ASP A 192 -18.68 -7.84 -11.82
CA ASP A 192 -18.71 -6.94 -12.96
C ASP A 192 -17.33 -6.79 -13.59
N PHE A 193 -16.28 -6.59 -12.78
CA PHE A 193 -14.91 -6.43 -13.26
C PHE A 193 -14.35 -7.68 -13.94
N GLN A 194 -14.74 -8.88 -13.49
CA GLN A 194 -14.34 -10.14 -14.14
C GLN A 194 -14.94 -10.28 -15.54
N THR A 195 -16.17 -9.81 -15.73
CA THR A 195 -16.94 -9.98 -16.96
C THR A 195 -16.83 -8.80 -17.94
N HIS A 196 -16.70 -7.59 -17.43
CA HIS A 196 -16.64 -6.36 -18.20
C HIS A 196 -15.27 -5.68 -18.11
N ARG A 197 -14.74 -5.27 -19.26
CA ARG A 197 -13.49 -4.53 -19.29
C ARG A 197 -13.73 -3.05 -18.98
N LYS A 198 -13.23 -2.56 -17.87
CA LYS A 198 -13.23 -1.13 -17.54
C LYS A 198 -11.94 -0.48 -18.07
N SER A 199 -12.09 0.62 -18.80
CA SER A 199 -10.94 1.33 -19.35
C SER A 199 -10.06 1.93 -18.26
N GLY A 200 -8.75 1.73 -18.39
CA GLY A 200 -7.77 2.30 -17.47
C GLY A 200 -7.62 1.60 -16.12
N LEU A 201 -8.23 0.43 -15.94
CA LEU A 201 -8.04 -0.43 -14.77
C LEU A 201 -7.28 -1.70 -15.14
N ASP A 202 -6.27 -2.08 -14.34
CA ASP A 202 -5.46 -3.25 -14.59
C ASP A 202 -6.27 -4.54 -14.39
N ARG A 203 -6.30 -5.37 -15.44
CA ARG A 203 -6.99 -6.67 -15.42
C ARG A 203 -6.41 -7.67 -14.42
N TYR A 204 -5.25 -7.40 -13.86
CA TYR A 204 -4.69 -8.20 -12.78
C TYR A 204 -5.64 -8.28 -11.57
N GLY A 205 -6.37 -7.20 -11.29
CA GLY A 205 -7.43 -7.18 -10.27
C GLY A 205 -8.57 -8.19 -10.48
N ALA A 206 -8.75 -8.76 -11.70
CA ALA A 206 -9.75 -9.80 -11.94
C ALA A 206 -9.33 -11.20 -11.47
N THR A 207 -8.10 -11.37 -10.98
CA THR A 207 -7.53 -12.66 -10.55
C THR A 207 -8.25 -13.23 -9.33
N ASN A 208 -8.45 -12.40 -8.32
CA ASN A 208 -9.17 -12.74 -7.09
C ASN A 208 -9.55 -11.46 -6.32
N PRO A 209 -10.40 -11.52 -5.27
CA PRO A 209 -10.83 -10.34 -4.52
C PRO A 209 -9.70 -9.57 -3.82
N ALA A 210 -8.60 -10.21 -3.42
CA ALA A 210 -7.47 -9.53 -2.80
C ALA A 210 -6.73 -8.65 -3.81
N GLU A 211 -6.47 -9.16 -5.02
CA GLU A 211 -5.88 -8.37 -6.10
C GLU A 211 -6.81 -7.27 -6.59
N PHE A 212 -8.13 -7.52 -6.59
CA PHE A 212 -9.11 -6.50 -6.91
C PHE A 212 -9.02 -5.32 -5.94
N PHE A 213 -9.01 -5.60 -4.63
CA PHE A 213 -8.86 -4.55 -3.62
C PHE A 213 -7.52 -3.81 -3.75
N ALA A 214 -6.41 -4.52 -3.98
CA ALA A 214 -5.09 -3.90 -4.14
C ALA A 214 -5.02 -3.00 -5.39
N VAL A 215 -5.44 -3.50 -6.57
CA VAL A 215 -5.47 -2.71 -7.82
C VAL A 215 -6.37 -1.49 -7.71
N LEU A 216 -7.56 -1.62 -7.10
CA LEU A 216 -8.43 -0.47 -6.92
C LEU A 216 -7.89 0.53 -5.90
N SER A 217 -7.09 0.07 -4.94
CA SER A 217 -6.37 0.97 -4.02
C SER A 217 -5.26 1.76 -4.73
N GLU A 218 -4.52 1.12 -5.65
CA GLU A 218 -3.60 1.87 -6.51
C GLU A 218 -4.34 2.99 -7.25
N VAL A 219 -5.44 2.66 -7.94
CA VAL A 219 -6.24 3.62 -8.70
C VAL A 219 -6.83 4.72 -7.80
N PHE A 220 -7.26 4.37 -6.59
CA PHE A 220 -7.77 5.32 -5.60
C PHE A 220 -6.72 6.39 -5.25
N PHE A 221 -5.47 6.00 -5.09
CA PHE A 221 -4.40 6.93 -4.78
C PHE A 221 -3.76 7.58 -6.01
N GLU A 222 -3.67 6.90 -7.14
CA GLU A 222 -3.02 7.39 -8.35
C GLU A 222 -3.95 8.23 -9.23
N THR A 223 -5.12 7.68 -9.55
CA THR A 223 -6.07 8.24 -10.51
C THR A 223 -7.52 8.12 -10.01
N PRO A 224 -7.87 8.78 -8.87
CA PRO A 224 -9.15 8.58 -8.19
C PRO A 224 -10.38 8.86 -9.09
N GLN A 225 -10.27 9.76 -10.05
CA GLN A 225 -11.37 10.02 -10.99
C GLN A 225 -11.73 8.78 -11.81
N LYS A 226 -10.73 7.97 -12.24
CA LYS A 226 -11.02 6.72 -12.95
C LYS A 226 -11.80 5.73 -12.10
N LEU A 227 -11.53 5.71 -10.77
CA LEU A 227 -12.27 4.85 -9.85
C LEU A 227 -13.71 5.32 -9.67
N VAL A 228 -13.94 6.63 -9.50
CA VAL A 228 -15.30 7.19 -9.41
C VAL A 228 -16.09 6.91 -10.68
N ASP A 229 -15.48 7.10 -11.85
CA ASP A 229 -16.15 6.88 -13.13
C ASP A 229 -16.52 5.39 -13.35
N ALA A 230 -15.70 4.48 -12.87
CA ALA A 230 -15.89 3.04 -13.04
C ALA A 230 -16.77 2.42 -11.94
N TYR A 231 -16.49 2.77 -10.67
CA TYR A 231 -17.05 2.16 -9.46
C TYR A 231 -17.22 3.19 -8.34
N PRO A 232 -18.21 4.10 -8.42
CA PRO A 232 -18.40 5.17 -7.43
C PRO A 232 -18.65 4.64 -6.01
N ASP A 233 -19.41 3.55 -5.86
CA ASP A 233 -19.65 2.93 -4.55
C ASP A 233 -18.35 2.40 -3.91
N ILE A 234 -17.42 1.87 -4.71
CA ILE A 234 -16.11 1.45 -4.20
C ILE A 234 -15.29 2.66 -3.74
N TYR A 235 -15.29 3.74 -4.52
CA TYR A 235 -14.63 4.97 -4.10
C TYR A 235 -15.15 5.43 -2.73
N ASP A 236 -16.48 5.45 -2.53
CA ASP A 236 -17.11 5.88 -1.28
C ASP A 236 -16.72 5.01 -0.07
N ILE A 237 -16.66 3.68 -0.23
CA ILE A 237 -16.23 2.80 0.85
C ILE A 237 -14.73 2.90 1.12
N MET A 238 -13.89 3.15 0.10
CA MET A 238 -12.45 3.37 0.26
C MET A 238 -12.14 4.71 0.95
N VAL A 239 -12.90 5.77 0.65
CA VAL A 239 -12.83 7.05 1.39
C VAL A 239 -13.01 6.83 2.89
N LYS A 240 -14.00 6.03 3.28
CA LYS A 240 -14.24 5.69 4.69
C LYS A 240 -13.13 4.81 5.26
N PHE A 241 -12.67 3.82 4.50
CA PHE A 241 -11.65 2.89 4.94
C PHE A 241 -10.30 3.57 5.18
N PHE A 242 -9.80 4.30 4.19
CA PHE A 242 -8.52 5.02 4.27
C PHE A 242 -8.64 6.36 5.03
N ARG A 243 -9.86 6.86 5.27
CA ARG A 243 -10.14 8.21 5.83
C ARG A 243 -9.45 9.31 5.04
N GLN A 244 -9.48 9.20 3.72
CA GLN A 244 -8.88 10.13 2.78
C GLN A 244 -9.82 10.36 1.58
N THR A 245 -9.79 11.57 1.03
CA THR A 245 -10.58 11.99 -0.15
C THR A 245 -9.66 12.47 -1.28
N PRO A 246 -9.02 11.55 -2.03
CA PRO A 246 -7.99 11.91 -3.01
C PRO A 246 -8.47 12.79 -4.19
N LEU A 247 -9.78 12.91 -4.41
CA LEU A 247 -10.36 13.84 -5.40
C LEU A 247 -10.41 15.29 -4.94
N GLU A 248 -10.45 15.52 -3.62
CA GLU A 248 -10.41 16.86 -3.07
C GLU A 248 -8.99 17.38 -3.18
N GLN A 249 -8.79 18.43 -3.99
CA GLN A 249 -7.51 19.13 -4.06
C GLN A 249 -7.32 19.93 -2.78
N ALA A 250 -6.08 19.98 -2.29
CA ALA A 250 -5.72 20.90 -1.21
C ALA A 250 -6.08 22.33 -1.64
N SER A 251 -6.93 22.97 -0.85
CA SER A 251 -7.33 24.36 -1.02
C SER A 251 -6.22 25.30 -0.57
#